data_a48623a6640d500a7ef3643a5dbc8da9
#
_entry.id   a48623a6640d500a7ef3643a5dbc8da9
#
_cell.length_a   1.000
_cell.length_b   1.000
_cell.length_c   1.000
_cell.angle_alpha   90.00
_cell.angle_beta   90.00
_cell.angle_gamma   90.00
#
_symmetry.space_group_name_H-M   'P 1'
#
loop_
_entity.id
_entity.type
_entity.pdbx_description
1 polymer ?
#
loop_
_entity_poly.entity_id
_entity_poly.type
_entity_poly.pdbx_seq_one_letter_code
_entity_poly.pdbx_strand_id
1 'polypeptide(L)'
;MKFDFEEKLDKKKMKDIDSAHAKKVLIVAGAVFIAAFFIFKNVYIVDQGEKAVVPNFGEISSTWDAGLHFKIPFVQSVKRYSVRVQKSVFGAIKGGDEQVLSAYSNDQQIIESYAISITWNYDPTRIEDVYRHFGTSDDNSVFETVVSPTIQQTSKALFGQFTAQTIVQDRAKLDTALEQKIKEQLQKYPINLISVQIVDINFSKSYENVIEQTAQKKQEIEKARNELKRIEIESQQQVARAEAANKATKLKADAEAYQISVRAKAESDAIKLKAEALKANPELVQLNIAEKWNGT
;
A
#
# COMPACT_ATOMS: atom_id res chain seq x y z
N MET A 1 -22.33 8.17 -105.02
CA MET A 1 -21.09 8.62 -104.37
C MET A 1 -21.29 9.72 -103.32
N LYS A 2 -22.46 10.31 -103.12
CA LYS A 2 -22.71 11.34 -102.06
C LYS A 2 -23.21 10.76 -100.73
N PHE A 3 -23.90 9.61 -100.75
CA PHE A 3 -24.47 8.99 -99.52
C PHE A 3 -23.42 8.38 -98.57
N ASP A 4 -22.32 7.90 -99.05
CA ASP A 4 -21.29 7.21 -98.29
C ASP A 4 -20.39 8.16 -97.51
N PHE A 5 -20.38 9.47 -97.87
CA PHE A 5 -19.59 10.47 -97.24
C PHE A 5 -20.28 11.12 -96.02
N GLU A 6 -21.64 11.26 -96.09
CA GLU A 6 -22.41 11.78 -94.98
C GLU A 6 -22.49 10.77 -93.79
N GLU A 7 -22.64 9.47 -94.09
CA GLU A 7 -22.65 8.42 -93.07
C GLU A 7 -21.31 8.28 -92.34
N LYS A 8 -20.19 8.47 -93.02
CA LYS A 8 -18.85 8.51 -92.41
C LYS A 8 -18.58 9.75 -91.56
N LEU A 9 -19.15 10.89 -91.97
CA LEU A 9 -19.04 12.14 -91.18
C LEU A 9 -19.89 12.08 -89.92
N ASP A 10 -21.07 11.49 -89.94
CA ASP A 10 -21.98 11.36 -88.83
C ASP A 10 -21.44 10.33 -87.80
N LYS A 11 -20.90 9.24 -88.22
CA LYS A 11 -20.20 8.25 -87.40
C LYS A 11 -18.95 8.79 -86.74
N LYS A 12 -18.22 9.69 -87.41
CA LYS A 12 -17.04 10.35 -86.87
C LYS A 12 -17.42 11.42 -85.85
N LYS A 13 -18.48 12.22 -86.09
CA LYS A 13 -19.03 13.16 -85.15
C LYS A 13 -19.62 12.51 -83.90
N MET A 14 -20.36 11.40 -84.07
CA MET A 14 -20.81 10.63 -82.90
C MET A 14 -19.68 10.04 -82.07
N LYS A 15 -18.64 9.50 -82.75
CA LYS A 15 -17.45 8.97 -82.07
C LYS A 15 -16.63 10.05 -81.36
N ASP A 16 -16.58 11.26 -81.88
CA ASP A 16 -15.89 12.41 -81.24
C ASP A 16 -16.70 13.00 -80.09
N ILE A 17 -18.05 12.99 -80.14
CA ILE A 17 -18.94 13.40 -79.07
C ILE A 17 -18.88 12.37 -77.93
N ASP A 18 -18.92 11.06 -78.21
CA ASP A 18 -18.77 10.02 -77.20
C ASP A 18 -17.38 10.05 -76.53
N SER A 19 -16.35 10.28 -77.32
CA SER A 19 -14.99 10.40 -76.76
C SER A 19 -14.80 11.64 -75.86
N ALA A 20 -15.46 12.76 -76.17
CA ALA A 20 -15.43 14.00 -75.39
C ALA A 20 -16.22 13.84 -74.09
N HIS A 21 -17.39 13.15 -74.16
CA HIS A 21 -18.16 12.82 -72.92
C HIS A 21 -17.44 11.80 -72.05
N ALA A 22 -16.84 10.76 -72.62
CA ALA A 22 -16.04 9.78 -71.91
C ALA A 22 -14.82 10.44 -71.21
N LYS A 23 -14.12 11.36 -71.88
CA LYS A 23 -13.00 12.15 -71.26
C LYS A 23 -13.49 13.02 -70.11
N LYS A 24 -14.64 13.69 -70.25
CA LYS A 24 -15.22 14.50 -69.16
C LYS A 24 -15.63 13.64 -67.96
N VAL A 25 -16.24 12.52 -68.20
CA VAL A 25 -16.62 11.54 -67.13
C VAL A 25 -15.38 11.01 -66.42
N LEU A 26 -14.32 10.69 -67.15
CA LEU A 26 -13.04 10.22 -66.58
C LEU A 26 -12.34 11.28 -65.73
N ILE A 27 -12.35 12.55 -66.19
CA ILE A 27 -11.81 13.67 -65.44
C ILE A 27 -12.59 13.92 -64.16
N VAL A 28 -13.95 13.90 -64.24
CA VAL A 28 -14.81 14.06 -63.06
C VAL A 28 -14.65 12.88 -62.10
N ALA A 29 -14.61 11.64 -62.59
CA ALA A 29 -14.34 10.44 -61.75
C ALA A 29 -12.95 10.53 -61.07
N GLY A 30 -11.94 10.97 -61.82
CA GLY A 30 -10.60 11.20 -61.25
C GLY A 30 -10.58 12.29 -60.19
N ALA A 31 -11.29 13.40 -60.43
CA ALA A 31 -11.41 14.46 -59.44
C ALA A 31 -12.15 14.03 -58.19
N VAL A 32 -13.23 13.26 -58.31
CA VAL A 32 -13.99 12.66 -57.19
C VAL A 32 -13.11 11.68 -56.43
N PHE A 33 -12.34 10.84 -57.12
CA PHE A 33 -11.44 9.89 -56.51
C PHE A 33 -10.31 10.61 -55.72
N ILE A 34 -9.72 11.65 -56.29
CA ILE A 34 -8.72 12.47 -55.62
C ILE A 34 -9.35 13.16 -54.39
N ALA A 35 -10.52 13.76 -54.52
CA ALA A 35 -11.22 14.40 -53.41
C ALA A 35 -11.53 13.39 -52.29
N ALA A 36 -12.05 12.20 -52.62
CA ALA A 36 -12.31 11.11 -51.68
C ALA A 36 -11.01 10.65 -51.00
N PHE A 37 -9.94 10.46 -51.74
CA PHE A 37 -8.63 10.08 -51.21
C PHE A 37 -8.09 11.14 -50.22
N PHE A 38 -8.25 12.44 -50.51
CA PHE A 38 -7.90 13.50 -49.60
C PHE A 38 -8.78 13.50 -48.35
N ILE A 39 -10.07 13.24 -48.43
CA ILE A 39 -10.97 13.17 -47.29
C ILE A 39 -10.58 12.00 -46.38
N PHE A 40 -10.39 10.80 -46.94
CA PHE A 40 -10.06 9.61 -46.15
C PHE A 40 -8.67 9.70 -45.46
N LYS A 41 -7.69 10.32 -46.10
CA LYS A 41 -6.35 10.50 -45.51
C LYS A 41 -6.26 11.54 -44.40
N ASN A 42 -7.29 12.35 -44.22
CA ASN A 42 -7.33 13.44 -43.26
C ASN A 42 -8.17 13.13 -42.01
N VAL A 43 -8.75 11.94 -41.95
CA VAL A 43 -9.43 11.43 -40.76
C VAL A 43 -8.37 11.00 -39.76
N TYR A 44 -8.48 11.52 -38.54
CA TYR A 44 -7.61 11.20 -37.43
C TYR A 44 -8.45 10.74 -36.23
N ILE A 45 -8.11 9.60 -35.68
CA ILE A 45 -8.80 9.02 -34.52
C ILE A 45 -7.90 9.19 -33.30
N VAL A 46 -8.45 9.81 -32.25
CA VAL A 46 -7.84 9.90 -30.93
C VAL A 46 -8.52 8.84 -30.04
N ASP A 47 -7.71 7.96 -29.49
CA ASP A 47 -8.20 6.86 -28.68
C ASP A 47 -8.68 7.33 -27.29
N GLN A 48 -9.56 6.53 -26.67
CA GLN A 48 -10.01 6.76 -25.30
C GLN A 48 -8.82 6.72 -24.34
N GLY A 49 -8.67 7.77 -23.51
CA GLY A 49 -7.53 7.91 -22.59
C GLY A 49 -6.32 8.57 -23.24
N GLU A 50 -6.47 9.14 -24.44
CA GLU A 50 -5.51 10.02 -25.09
C GLU A 50 -6.11 11.40 -25.34
N LYS A 51 -5.26 12.39 -25.41
CA LYS A 51 -5.57 13.73 -25.92
C LYS A 51 -4.54 14.10 -26.98
N ALA A 52 -4.98 14.85 -27.97
CA ALA A 52 -4.08 15.32 -29.01
C ALA A 52 -3.95 16.83 -28.99
N VAL A 53 -2.73 17.31 -29.11
CA VAL A 53 -2.42 18.73 -29.35
C VAL A 53 -2.19 18.89 -30.85
N VAL A 54 -2.82 19.89 -31.45
CA VAL A 54 -2.80 20.16 -32.88
C VAL A 54 -2.13 21.50 -33.15
N PRO A 55 -0.81 21.51 -33.39
CA PRO A 55 -0.13 22.70 -33.81
C PRO A 55 -0.33 22.97 -35.30
N ASN A 56 -0.58 24.26 -35.66
CA ASN A 56 -0.58 24.79 -37.01
C ASN A 56 0.77 25.49 -37.25
N PHE A 57 1.56 24.97 -38.15
CA PHE A 57 2.92 25.49 -38.39
C PHE A 57 3.77 25.70 -37.13
N GLY A 58 3.53 24.89 -36.10
CA GLY A 58 4.27 24.96 -34.84
C GLY A 58 3.55 25.68 -33.69
N GLU A 59 2.53 26.51 -33.97
CA GLU A 59 1.73 27.18 -32.97
C GLU A 59 0.53 26.33 -32.56
N ILE A 60 0.26 26.20 -31.24
CA ILE A 60 -0.86 25.43 -30.74
C ILE A 60 -2.17 26.09 -31.17
N SER A 61 -2.96 25.39 -31.97
CA SER A 61 -4.26 25.88 -32.49
C SER A 61 -5.42 25.32 -31.69
N SER A 62 -5.38 24.04 -31.34
CA SER A 62 -6.46 23.36 -30.64
C SER A 62 -5.99 22.09 -29.96
N THR A 63 -6.79 21.62 -29.01
CA THR A 63 -6.67 20.27 -28.40
C THR A 63 -7.88 19.43 -28.79
N TRP A 64 -7.65 18.16 -29.06
CA TRP A 64 -8.69 17.20 -29.38
C TRP A 64 -8.83 16.16 -28.27
N ASP A 65 -10.07 15.95 -27.86
CA ASP A 65 -10.45 14.83 -27.01
C ASP A 65 -10.58 13.54 -27.80
N ALA A 66 -10.82 12.43 -27.11
CA ALA A 66 -11.06 11.14 -27.74
C ALA A 66 -12.22 11.21 -28.75
N GLY A 67 -12.01 10.67 -29.92
CA GLY A 67 -13.02 10.67 -30.99
C GLY A 67 -12.42 10.80 -32.38
N LEU A 68 -13.30 11.05 -33.36
CA LEU A 68 -12.95 11.22 -34.75
C LEU A 68 -12.79 12.71 -35.07
N HIS A 69 -11.64 13.08 -35.61
CA HIS A 69 -11.28 14.44 -35.97
C HIS A 69 -10.77 14.52 -37.41
N PHE A 70 -10.85 15.72 -37.98
CA PHE A 70 -10.32 16.00 -39.31
C PHE A 70 -9.13 16.95 -39.19
N LYS A 71 -8.00 16.53 -39.77
CA LYS A 71 -6.82 17.39 -39.84
C LYS A 71 -6.66 17.99 -41.21
N ILE A 72 -6.15 19.23 -41.28
CA ILE A 72 -5.78 19.87 -42.51
C ILE A 72 -4.37 19.39 -42.88
N PRO A 73 -4.21 18.69 -44.05
CA PRO A 73 -2.91 18.21 -44.48
C PRO A 73 -1.95 19.38 -44.74
N PHE A 74 -0.67 19.15 -44.49
CA PHE A 74 0.44 20.10 -44.67
C PHE A 74 0.44 21.28 -43.67
N VAL A 75 -0.67 21.66 -43.07
CA VAL A 75 -0.79 22.78 -42.11
C VAL A 75 -0.74 22.29 -40.67
N GLN A 76 -1.47 21.19 -40.38
CA GLN A 76 -1.64 20.66 -39.05
C GLN A 76 -0.77 19.42 -38.83
N SER A 77 -0.03 19.42 -37.74
CA SER A 77 0.51 18.17 -37.15
C SER A 77 -0.31 17.77 -35.93
N VAL A 78 -0.31 16.51 -35.60
CA VAL A 78 -1.05 15.99 -34.43
C VAL A 78 -0.08 15.25 -33.54
N LYS A 79 -0.01 15.67 -32.28
CA LYS A 79 0.80 15.04 -31.24
C LYS A 79 -0.14 14.44 -30.19
N ARG A 80 -0.10 13.13 -29.99
CA ARG A 80 -0.91 12.42 -29.01
C ARG A 80 -0.17 12.28 -27.70
N TYR A 81 -0.88 12.43 -26.61
CA TYR A 81 -0.40 12.23 -25.25
C TYR A 81 -1.33 11.29 -24.52
N SER A 82 -0.79 10.26 -23.88
CA SER A 82 -1.56 9.36 -23.04
C SER A 82 -1.86 10.05 -21.71
N VAL A 83 -3.14 10.24 -21.39
CA VAL A 83 -3.59 10.75 -20.09
C VAL A 83 -3.94 9.61 -19.12
N ARG A 84 -3.64 8.37 -19.53
CA ARG A 84 -3.81 7.19 -18.69
C ARG A 84 -2.80 7.19 -17.56
N VAL A 85 -3.16 6.53 -16.48
CA VAL A 85 -2.26 6.32 -15.36
C VAL A 85 -1.12 5.40 -15.78
N GLN A 86 0.10 5.86 -15.54
CA GLN A 86 1.34 5.16 -15.85
C GLN A 86 2.10 4.87 -14.57
N LYS A 87 2.84 3.76 -14.57
CA LYS A 87 3.74 3.39 -13.49
C LYS A 87 5.17 3.38 -14.03
N SER A 88 6.03 4.11 -13.37
CA SER A 88 7.47 4.14 -13.67
C SER A 88 8.25 3.77 -12.41
N VAL A 89 9.34 3.03 -12.58
CA VAL A 89 10.27 2.70 -11.51
C VAL A 89 11.56 3.46 -11.76
N PHE A 90 12.09 4.06 -10.74
CA PHE A 90 13.30 4.84 -10.78
C PHE A 90 14.32 4.27 -9.80
N GLY A 91 15.52 3.97 -10.29
CA GLY A 91 16.59 3.31 -9.52
C GLY A 91 16.62 1.79 -9.69
N ALA A 92 17.75 1.18 -9.36
CA ALA A 92 17.97 -0.25 -9.51
C ALA A 92 17.34 -1.03 -8.37
N ILE A 93 16.52 -2.02 -8.72
CA ILE A 93 16.17 -3.12 -7.84
C ILE A 93 17.38 -4.08 -7.83
N LYS A 94 17.73 -4.63 -6.68
CA LYS A 94 18.89 -5.52 -6.51
C LYS A 94 18.94 -6.58 -7.61
N GLY A 95 19.96 -6.46 -8.50
CA GLY A 95 20.18 -7.36 -9.63
C GLY A 95 19.65 -6.91 -10.99
N GLY A 96 19.14 -5.66 -11.13
CA GLY A 96 18.76 -5.07 -12.41
C GLY A 96 19.90 -4.25 -13.04
N ASP A 97 19.86 -4.11 -14.38
CA ASP A 97 20.83 -3.31 -15.18
C ASP A 97 20.50 -1.79 -15.15
N GLU A 98 19.60 -1.35 -14.27
CA GLU A 98 19.16 0.05 -14.18
C GLU A 98 20.13 0.92 -13.39
N GLN A 99 20.00 2.23 -13.54
CA GLN A 99 20.86 3.22 -12.89
C GLN A 99 20.83 3.08 -11.36
N VAL A 100 21.96 2.71 -10.76
CA VAL A 100 22.07 2.61 -9.30
C VAL A 100 22.02 3.99 -8.68
N LEU A 101 21.06 4.21 -7.81
CA LEU A 101 20.93 5.43 -7.02
C LEU A 101 21.49 5.19 -5.62
N SER A 102 22.35 6.09 -5.17
CA SER A 102 22.89 6.06 -3.81
C SER A 102 22.54 7.34 -3.07
N ALA A 103 22.45 7.25 -1.75
CA ALA A 103 22.18 8.37 -0.85
C ALA A 103 22.86 8.17 0.50
N TYR A 104 22.79 9.19 1.34
CA TYR A 104 23.25 9.15 2.73
C TYR A 104 22.08 9.46 3.66
N SER A 105 21.98 8.74 4.75
CA SER A 105 21.07 9.07 5.83
C SER A 105 21.64 10.19 6.72
N ASN A 106 20.82 10.73 7.62
CA ASN A 106 21.22 11.80 8.56
C ASN A 106 22.39 11.37 9.48
N ASP A 107 22.42 10.09 9.86
CA ASP A 107 23.48 9.47 10.65
C ASP A 107 24.65 8.96 9.80
N GLN A 108 24.81 9.50 8.58
CA GLN A 108 25.91 9.25 7.64
C GLN A 108 26.04 7.77 7.18
N GLN A 109 24.98 6.98 7.32
CA GLN A 109 24.98 5.63 6.77
C GLN A 109 24.76 5.67 5.26
N ILE A 110 25.49 4.83 4.54
CA ILE A 110 25.43 4.73 3.08
C ILE A 110 24.23 3.88 2.69
N ILE A 111 23.34 4.46 1.90
CA ILE A 111 22.33 3.73 1.13
C ILE A 111 22.97 3.40 -0.22
N GLU A 112 23.39 2.15 -0.41
CA GLU A 112 24.11 1.70 -1.62
C GLU A 112 23.21 1.74 -2.84
N SER A 113 21.95 1.32 -2.68
CA SER A 113 20.95 1.42 -3.73
C SER A 113 19.55 1.61 -3.16
N TYR A 114 18.72 2.32 -3.91
CA TYR A 114 17.30 2.41 -3.65
C TYR A 114 16.51 2.49 -4.94
N ALA A 115 15.26 2.03 -4.89
CA ALA A 115 14.32 2.11 -6.01
C ALA A 115 13.00 2.72 -5.55
N ILE A 116 12.47 3.64 -6.35
CA ILE A 116 11.22 4.34 -6.10
C ILE A 116 10.28 4.06 -7.27
N SER A 117 9.08 3.59 -6.95
CA SER A 117 7.98 3.43 -7.90
C SER A 117 7.06 4.63 -7.79
N ILE A 118 6.77 5.24 -8.92
CA ILE A 118 5.79 6.33 -9.00
C ILE A 118 4.65 5.95 -9.92
N THR A 119 3.47 6.40 -9.55
CA THR A 119 2.27 6.33 -10.38
C THR A 119 1.86 7.75 -10.70
N TRP A 120 1.76 8.06 -11.99
CA TRP A 120 1.53 9.41 -12.46
C TRP A 120 0.75 9.44 -13.77
N ASN A 121 0.23 10.57 -14.15
CA ASN A 121 -0.34 10.83 -15.48
C ASN A 121 -0.18 12.30 -15.85
N TYR A 122 -0.36 12.63 -17.14
CA TYR A 122 -0.48 14.03 -17.53
C TYR A 122 -1.82 14.60 -17.07
N ASP A 123 -1.81 15.88 -16.69
CA ASP A 123 -3.03 16.61 -16.39
C ASP A 123 -3.85 16.82 -17.69
N PRO A 124 -5.03 16.21 -17.83
CA PRO A 124 -5.83 16.33 -19.05
C PRO A 124 -6.26 17.77 -19.35
N THR A 125 -6.30 18.65 -18.34
CA THR A 125 -6.70 20.05 -18.51
C THR A 125 -5.56 20.94 -18.97
N ARG A 126 -4.31 20.48 -18.78
CA ARG A 126 -3.08 21.25 -19.09
C ARG A 126 -2.22 20.56 -20.14
N ILE A 127 -2.83 19.79 -21.04
CA ILE A 127 -2.09 19.01 -22.05
C ILE A 127 -1.31 19.92 -23.05
N GLU A 128 -1.79 21.13 -23.26
CA GLU A 128 -1.08 22.15 -24.07
C GLU A 128 0.26 22.53 -23.44
N ASP A 129 0.30 22.64 -22.11
CA ASP A 129 1.52 22.94 -21.38
C ASP A 129 2.53 21.80 -21.49
N VAL A 130 2.07 20.53 -21.62
CA VAL A 130 2.98 19.40 -21.92
C VAL A 130 3.69 19.65 -23.24
N TYR A 131 2.95 20.00 -24.28
CA TYR A 131 3.56 20.30 -25.59
C TYR A 131 4.49 21.52 -25.53
N ARG A 132 4.10 22.58 -24.80
CA ARG A 132 4.92 23.80 -24.67
C ARG A 132 6.25 23.55 -23.95
N HIS A 133 6.23 22.74 -22.88
CA HIS A 133 7.42 22.48 -22.08
C HIS A 133 8.34 21.42 -22.68
N PHE A 134 7.76 20.39 -23.28
CA PHE A 134 8.51 19.21 -23.70
C PHE A 134 8.60 19.04 -25.21
N GLY A 135 7.64 19.57 -25.97
CA GLY A 135 7.64 19.50 -27.45
C GLY A 135 7.56 18.09 -28.02
N THR A 136 7.51 17.06 -27.18
CA THR A 136 7.52 15.66 -27.55
C THR A 136 6.27 14.94 -27.00
N SER A 137 5.90 13.86 -27.67
CA SER A 137 4.87 12.94 -27.19
C SER A 137 5.47 11.65 -26.61
N ASP A 138 6.78 11.62 -26.42
CA ASP A 138 7.47 10.49 -25.84
C ASP A 138 7.47 10.61 -24.29
N ASP A 139 6.72 9.75 -23.64
CA ASP A 139 6.59 9.72 -22.18
C ASP A 139 7.94 9.44 -21.50
N ASN A 140 8.80 8.61 -22.09
CA ASN A 140 10.13 8.34 -21.56
C ASN A 140 11.01 9.61 -21.54
N SER A 141 10.95 10.40 -22.58
CA SER A 141 11.72 11.67 -22.66
C SER A 141 11.28 12.65 -21.58
N VAL A 142 9.99 12.77 -21.30
CA VAL A 142 9.47 13.62 -20.22
C VAL A 142 9.86 13.08 -18.84
N PHE A 143 9.78 11.78 -18.68
CA PHE A 143 10.20 11.11 -17.45
C PHE A 143 11.67 11.37 -17.15
N GLU A 144 12.55 11.12 -18.10
CA GLU A 144 14.00 11.30 -17.94
C GLU A 144 14.43 12.75 -17.76
N THR A 145 13.74 13.70 -18.40
CA THR A 145 14.14 15.10 -18.38
C THR A 145 13.71 15.84 -17.11
N VAL A 146 12.54 15.49 -16.54
CA VAL A 146 11.96 16.25 -15.41
C VAL A 146 11.67 15.38 -14.22
N VAL A 147 10.98 14.25 -14.42
CA VAL A 147 10.48 13.45 -13.32
C VAL A 147 11.63 12.77 -12.58
N SER A 148 12.51 12.10 -13.32
CA SER A 148 13.67 11.37 -12.80
C SER A 148 14.62 12.27 -11.98
N PRO A 149 15.10 13.44 -12.49
CA PRO A 149 15.94 14.34 -11.71
C PRO A 149 15.24 14.90 -10.46
N THR A 150 13.94 15.20 -10.56
CA THR A 150 13.15 15.71 -9.43
C THR A 150 13.07 14.66 -8.32
N ILE A 151 12.82 13.40 -8.68
CA ILE A 151 12.79 12.29 -7.72
C ILE A 151 14.15 12.11 -7.08
N GLN A 152 15.22 12.08 -7.89
CA GLN A 152 16.57 11.88 -7.40
C GLN A 152 16.98 12.97 -6.39
N GLN A 153 16.75 14.22 -6.72
CA GLN A 153 17.08 15.35 -5.85
C GLN A 153 16.26 15.30 -4.55
N THR A 154 14.95 15.08 -4.69
CA THR A 154 14.03 15.10 -3.55
C THR A 154 14.28 13.91 -2.61
N SER A 155 14.51 12.72 -3.15
CA SER A 155 14.79 11.52 -2.36
C SER A 155 16.12 11.64 -1.60
N LYS A 156 17.19 12.10 -2.25
CA LYS A 156 18.49 12.35 -1.58
C LYS A 156 18.35 13.36 -0.44
N ALA A 157 17.66 14.47 -0.68
CA ALA A 157 17.43 15.50 0.32
C ALA A 157 16.60 14.98 1.51
N LEU A 158 15.62 14.12 1.23
CA LEU A 158 14.76 13.54 2.26
C LEU A 158 15.49 12.47 3.08
N PHE A 159 16.22 11.55 2.44
CA PHE A 159 17.03 10.55 3.15
C PHE A 159 18.03 11.18 4.10
N GLY A 160 18.63 12.32 3.73
CA GLY A 160 19.51 13.07 4.61
C GLY A 160 18.84 13.70 5.85
N GLN A 161 17.50 13.68 5.94
CA GLN A 161 16.76 14.15 7.12
C GLN A 161 16.39 13.02 8.09
N PHE A 162 16.43 11.78 7.65
CA PHE A 162 16.06 10.60 8.45
C PHE A 162 17.29 9.77 8.79
N THR A 163 17.28 9.18 9.99
CA THR A 163 18.30 8.18 10.35
C THR A 163 18.04 6.88 9.61
N ALA A 164 19.09 6.10 9.37
CA ALA A 164 18.97 4.81 8.71
C ALA A 164 17.99 3.87 9.45
N GLN A 165 17.98 3.92 10.79
CA GLN A 165 17.00 3.17 11.59
C GLN A 165 15.55 3.59 11.30
N THR A 166 15.27 4.89 11.22
CA THR A 166 13.93 5.40 10.92
C THR A 166 13.49 5.03 9.51
N ILE A 167 14.41 5.09 8.53
CA ILE A 167 14.17 4.69 7.14
C ILE A 167 13.70 3.23 7.06
N VAL A 168 14.29 2.35 7.87
CA VAL A 168 13.92 0.92 7.89
C VAL A 168 12.61 0.67 8.65
N GLN A 169 12.41 1.35 9.80
CA GLN A 169 11.29 1.06 10.72
C GLN A 169 9.98 1.76 10.34
N ASP A 170 10.04 3.00 9.82
CA ASP A 170 8.89 3.87 9.57
C ASP A 170 8.72 4.17 8.06
N ARG A 171 8.70 3.15 7.22
CA ARG A 171 8.56 3.29 5.75
C ARG A 171 7.35 4.14 5.36
N ALA A 172 6.21 3.92 6.00
CA ALA A 172 4.98 4.65 5.68
C ALA A 172 5.12 6.16 5.87
N LYS A 173 5.83 6.59 6.91
CA LYS A 173 6.12 8.00 7.16
C LYS A 173 7.05 8.58 6.10
N LEU A 174 8.04 7.81 5.69
CA LEU A 174 8.99 8.20 4.64
C LEU A 174 8.29 8.31 3.29
N ASP A 175 7.45 7.33 2.90
CA ASP A 175 6.67 7.34 1.67
C ASP A 175 5.76 8.57 1.60
N THR A 176 5.04 8.88 2.68
CA THR A 176 4.16 10.06 2.76
C THR A 176 4.95 11.36 2.61
N ALA A 177 6.09 11.48 3.28
CA ALA A 177 6.94 12.66 3.20
C ALA A 177 7.54 12.83 1.79
N LEU A 178 7.93 11.72 1.16
CA LEU A 178 8.47 11.69 -0.20
C LEU A 178 7.41 12.09 -1.22
N GLU A 179 6.21 11.51 -1.11
CA GLU A 179 5.06 11.84 -1.99
C GLU A 179 4.73 13.32 -1.92
N GLN A 180 4.61 13.88 -0.71
CA GLN A 180 4.31 15.30 -0.51
C GLN A 180 5.38 16.19 -1.14
N LYS A 181 6.65 15.91 -0.89
CA LYS A 181 7.78 16.70 -1.43
C LYS A 181 7.88 16.63 -2.94
N ILE A 182 7.74 15.45 -3.54
CA ILE A 182 7.78 15.27 -4.99
C ILE A 182 6.57 15.97 -5.61
N LYS A 183 5.38 15.84 -5.01
CA LYS A 183 4.16 16.50 -5.47
C LYS A 183 4.32 18.02 -5.50
N GLU A 184 4.87 18.62 -4.46
CA GLU A 184 5.17 20.07 -4.42
C GLU A 184 6.10 20.50 -5.56
N GLN A 185 7.14 19.71 -5.87
CA GLN A 185 8.08 20.03 -6.93
C GLN A 185 7.47 19.84 -8.32
N LEU A 186 6.65 18.82 -8.52
CA LEU A 186 6.03 18.52 -9.81
C LEU A 186 4.82 19.40 -10.13
N GLN A 187 4.24 20.11 -9.15
CA GLN A 187 3.12 21.05 -9.40
C GLN A 187 3.40 22.11 -10.47
N LYS A 188 4.67 22.43 -10.67
CA LYS A 188 5.11 23.40 -11.71
C LYS A 188 4.89 22.87 -13.13
N TYR A 189 4.80 21.57 -13.27
CA TYR A 189 4.66 20.86 -14.53
C TYR A 189 3.24 20.31 -14.68
N PRO A 190 2.77 20.07 -15.90
CA PRO A 190 1.44 19.51 -16.15
C PRO A 190 1.40 17.99 -15.90
N ILE A 191 1.90 17.57 -14.74
CA ILE A 191 2.04 16.17 -14.32
C ILE A 191 1.33 15.99 -12.99
N ASN A 192 0.39 15.06 -12.94
CA ASN A 192 -0.29 14.65 -11.70
C ASN A 192 0.42 13.44 -11.11
N LEU A 193 0.99 13.60 -9.93
CA LEU A 193 1.52 12.51 -9.13
C LEU A 193 0.36 11.89 -8.32
N ILE A 194 0.14 10.60 -8.50
CA ILE A 194 -0.92 9.84 -7.84
C ILE A 194 -0.40 9.16 -6.58
N SER A 195 0.76 8.47 -6.68
CA SER A 195 1.40 7.83 -5.55
C SER A 195 2.90 7.68 -5.75
N VAL A 196 3.63 7.65 -4.63
CA VAL A 196 5.06 7.34 -4.58
C VAL A 196 5.26 6.23 -3.57
N GLN A 197 6.07 5.25 -3.90
CA GLN A 197 6.40 4.13 -3.02
C GLN A 197 7.86 3.78 -3.16
N ILE A 198 8.53 3.60 -2.04
CA ILE A 198 9.88 3.08 -2.02
C ILE A 198 9.78 1.55 -2.15
N VAL A 199 10.31 1.02 -3.26
CA VAL A 199 10.26 -0.42 -3.58
C VAL A 199 11.35 -1.16 -2.83
N ASP A 200 12.57 -0.65 -2.90
CA ASP A 200 13.75 -1.28 -2.32
C ASP A 200 14.70 -0.24 -1.74
N ILE A 201 15.36 -0.59 -0.63
CA ILE A 201 16.45 0.19 -0.03
C ILE A 201 17.49 -0.80 0.51
N ASN A 202 18.71 -0.69 0.02
CA ASN A 202 19.83 -1.51 0.45
C ASN A 202 20.89 -0.64 1.12
N PHE A 203 21.23 -0.98 2.34
CA PHE A 203 22.34 -0.36 3.07
C PHE A 203 23.63 -1.12 2.83
N SER A 204 24.75 -0.51 3.25
CA SER A 204 26.05 -1.18 3.23
C SER A 204 26.04 -2.45 4.08
N LYS A 205 26.77 -3.48 3.65
CA LYS A 205 26.89 -4.75 4.39
C LYS A 205 27.38 -4.56 5.82
N SER A 206 28.25 -3.58 6.05
CA SER A 206 28.72 -3.23 7.39
C SER A 206 27.57 -2.77 8.29
N TYR A 207 26.66 -1.94 7.78
CA TYR A 207 25.49 -1.46 8.52
C TYR A 207 24.45 -2.57 8.73
N GLU A 208 24.20 -3.40 7.72
CA GLU A 208 23.33 -4.57 7.85
C GLU A 208 23.78 -5.50 8.99
N ASN A 209 25.07 -5.79 9.07
CA ASN A 209 25.65 -6.58 10.16
C ASN A 209 25.45 -5.92 11.54
N VAL A 210 25.59 -4.60 11.64
CA VAL A 210 25.35 -3.87 12.90
C VAL A 210 23.87 -3.92 13.30
N ILE A 211 22.95 -3.79 12.36
CA ILE A 211 21.51 -3.96 12.61
C ILE A 211 21.22 -5.38 13.12
N GLU A 212 21.75 -6.40 12.47
CA GLU A 212 21.55 -7.79 12.86
C GLU A 212 22.07 -8.05 14.28
N GLN A 213 23.30 -7.63 14.59
CA GLN A 213 23.85 -7.76 15.94
C GLN A 213 23.04 -6.99 16.99
N THR A 214 22.55 -5.80 16.64
CA THR A 214 21.70 -4.99 17.53
C THR A 214 20.34 -5.67 17.77
N ALA A 215 19.75 -6.26 16.75
CA ALA A 215 18.53 -7.02 16.86
C ALA A 215 18.71 -8.27 17.75
N GLN A 216 19.81 -9.00 17.59
CA GLN A 216 20.16 -10.15 18.43
C GLN A 216 20.32 -9.74 19.89
N LYS A 217 21.07 -8.65 20.18
CA LYS A 217 21.24 -8.14 21.55
C LYS A 217 19.90 -7.68 22.18
N LYS A 218 19.03 -7.03 21.40
CA LYS A 218 17.68 -6.68 21.89
C LYS A 218 16.88 -7.90 22.26
N GLN A 219 16.92 -8.96 21.44
CA GLN A 219 16.23 -10.21 21.76
C GLN A 219 16.79 -10.89 23.02
N GLU A 220 18.13 -10.85 23.23
CA GLU A 220 18.75 -11.37 24.43
C GLU A 220 18.28 -10.60 25.67
N ILE A 221 18.23 -9.27 25.61
CA ILE A 221 17.75 -8.43 26.69
C ILE A 221 16.27 -8.73 27.00
N GLU A 222 15.44 -8.86 25.99
CA GLU A 222 14.02 -9.22 26.17
C GLU A 222 13.85 -10.61 26.78
N LYS A 223 14.64 -11.59 26.35
CA LYS A 223 14.65 -12.93 26.97
C LYS A 223 15.04 -12.85 28.44
N ALA A 224 16.11 -12.12 28.77
CA ALA A 224 16.56 -11.93 30.14
C ALA A 224 15.50 -11.22 31.02
N ARG A 225 14.83 -10.20 30.49
CA ARG A 225 13.72 -9.52 31.20
C ARG A 225 12.55 -10.45 31.44
N ASN A 226 12.16 -11.24 30.45
CA ASN A 226 11.07 -12.20 30.60
C ASN A 226 11.41 -13.30 31.60
N GLU A 227 12.65 -13.75 31.63
CA GLU A 227 13.16 -14.71 32.62
C GLU A 227 13.11 -14.15 34.05
N LEU A 228 13.62 -12.93 34.25
CA LEU A 228 13.52 -12.24 35.54
C LEU A 228 12.07 -12.12 36.00
N LYS A 229 11.17 -11.69 35.12
CA LYS A 229 9.75 -11.59 35.44
C LYS A 229 9.10 -12.94 35.78
N ARG A 230 9.53 -14.00 35.10
CA ARG A 230 9.07 -15.36 35.43
C ARG A 230 9.54 -15.78 36.80
N ILE A 231 10.80 -15.59 37.13
CA ILE A 231 11.37 -15.93 38.46
C ILE A 231 10.67 -15.12 39.55
N GLU A 232 10.40 -13.84 39.33
CA GLU A 232 9.66 -13.00 40.28
C GLU A 232 8.24 -13.52 40.55
N ILE A 233 7.50 -13.87 39.49
CA ILE A 233 6.17 -14.44 39.58
C ILE A 233 6.20 -15.80 40.29
N GLU A 234 7.16 -16.67 39.97
CA GLU A 234 7.33 -17.96 40.66
C GLU A 234 7.63 -17.79 42.12
N SER A 235 8.51 -16.84 42.50
CA SER A 235 8.80 -16.51 43.90
C SER A 235 7.56 -16.01 44.65
N GLN A 236 6.81 -15.09 44.05
CA GLN A 236 5.55 -14.59 44.64
C GLN A 236 4.53 -15.70 44.81
N GLN A 237 4.42 -16.63 43.84
CA GLN A 237 3.53 -17.80 43.97
C GLN A 237 3.97 -18.76 45.10
N GLN A 238 5.28 -18.96 45.26
CA GLN A 238 5.80 -19.80 46.36
C GLN A 238 5.47 -19.19 47.73
N VAL A 239 5.68 -17.87 47.90
CA VAL A 239 5.32 -17.15 49.14
C VAL A 239 3.82 -17.26 49.37
N ALA A 240 2.98 -16.98 48.39
CA ALA A 240 1.54 -17.07 48.52
C ALA A 240 1.05 -18.48 48.85
N ARG A 241 1.68 -19.53 48.29
CA ARG A 241 1.37 -20.94 48.64
C ARG A 241 1.77 -21.27 50.07
N ALA A 242 2.94 -20.80 50.54
CA ALA A 242 3.41 -21.00 51.90
C ALA A 242 2.49 -20.31 52.93
N GLU A 243 2.10 -19.05 52.66
CA GLU A 243 1.13 -18.33 53.50
C GLU A 243 -0.25 -19.02 53.53
N ALA A 244 -0.75 -19.48 52.38
CA ALA A 244 -2.02 -20.20 52.29
C ALA A 244 -1.95 -21.52 53.08
N ALA A 245 -0.84 -22.27 52.97
CA ALA A 245 -0.63 -23.50 53.73
C ALA A 245 -0.58 -23.25 55.25
N ASN A 246 0.15 -22.24 55.70
CA ASN A 246 0.21 -21.82 57.09
C ASN A 246 -1.16 -21.40 57.63
N LYS A 247 -1.91 -20.62 56.85
CA LYS A 247 -3.27 -20.22 57.21
C LYS A 247 -4.24 -21.42 57.31
N ALA A 248 -4.15 -22.36 56.37
CA ALA A 248 -4.95 -23.57 56.39
C ALA A 248 -4.62 -24.45 57.62
N THR A 249 -3.34 -24.60 57.96
CA THR A 249 -2.90 -25.35 59.15
C THR A 249 -3.43 -24.71 60.44
N LYS A 250 -3.31 -23.36 60.52
CA LYS A 250 -3.83 -22.59 61.70
C LYS A 250 -5.34 -22.74 61.83
N LEU A 251 -6.09 -22.60 60.72
CA LEU A 251 -7.55 -22.77 60.72
C LEU A 251 -7.98 -24.20 61.13
N LYS A 252 -7.22 -25.24 60.71
CA LYS A 252 -7.48 -26.62 61.16
C LYS A 252 -7.27 -26.78 62.67
N ALA A 253 -6.14 -26.26 63.18
CA ALA A 253 -5.86 -26.32 64.64
C ALA A 253 -6.91 -25.57 65.45
N ASP A 254 -7.33 -24.36 64.98
CA ASP A 254 -8.39 -23.58 65.66
C ASP A 254 -9.74 -24.31 65.62
N ALA A 255 -10.08 -24.97 64.48
CA ALA A 255 -11.30 -25.77 64.38
C ALA A 255 -11.29 -27.01 65.28
N GLU A 256 -10.15 -27.70 65.35
CA GLU A 256 -9.97 -28.83 66.28
C GLU A 256 -10.11 -28.42 67.73
N ALA A 257 -9.43 -27.30 68.11
CA ALA A 257 -9.53 -26.73 69.45
C ALA A 257 -10.96 -26.32 69.79
N TYR A 258 -11.69 -25.72 68.86
CA TYR A 258 -13.09 -25.34 69.00
C TYR A 258 -13.95 -26.57 69.15
N GLN A 259 -13.76 -27.62 68.37
CA GLN A 259 -14.52 -28.90 68.47
C GLN A 259 -14.28 -29.56 69.80
N ILE A 260 -13.05 -29.62 70.34
CA ILE A 260 -12.72 -30.16 71.65
C ILE A 260 -13.42 -29.36 72.74
N SER A 261 -13.37 -28.01 72.65
CA SER A 261 -14.01 -27.14 73.65
C SER A 261 -15.52 -27.28 73.70
N VAL A 262 -16.17 -27.37 72.52
CA VAL A 262 -17.64 -27.61 72.40
C VAL A 262 -18.01 -28.96 72.96
N ARG A 263 -17.22 -30.00 72.65
CA ARG A 263 -17.48 -31.39 73.16
C ARG A 263 -17.29 -31.44 74.67
N ALA A 264 -16.22 -30.88 75.22
CA ALA A 264 -16.00 -30.84 76.64
C ALA A 264 -17.12 -30.09 77.41
N LYS A 265 -17.60 -28.98 76.84
CA LYS A 265 -18.74 -28.25 77.39
C LYS A 265 -20.03 -29.08 77.38
N ALA A 266 -20.34 -29.72 76.29
CA ALA A 266 -21.50 -30.58 76.15
C ALA A 266 -21.46 -31.79 77.11
N GLU A 267 -20.27 -32.39 77.29
CA GLU A 267 -20.05 -33.48 78.29
C GLU A 267 -20.23 -32.98 79.72
N SER A 268 -19.66 -31.78 80.01
CA SER A 268 -19.85 -31.16 81.33
C SER A 268 -21.31 -30.86 81.64
N ASP A 269 -22.04 -30.28 80.69
CA ASP A 269 -23.46 -29.97 80.85
C ASP A 269 -24.31 -31.25 80.97
N ALA A 270 -24.00 -32.34 80.22
CA ALA A 270 -24.64 -33.65 80.36
C ALA A 270 -24.39 -34.26 81.74
N ILE A 271 -23.16 -34.15 82.25
CA ILE A 271 -22.80 -34.57 83.60
C ILE A 271 -23.60 -33.81 84.69
N LYS A 272 -23.72 -32.49 84.55
CA LYS A 272 -24.49 -31.63 85.47
C LYS A 272 -26.00 -32.04 85.44
N LEU A 273 -26.60 -32.17 84.25
CA LEU A 273 -27.99 -32.58 84.12
C LEU A 273 -28.22 -33.99 84.71
N LYS A 274 -27.24 -34.87 84.49
CA LYS A 274 -27.30 -36.21 85.07
C LYS A 274 -27.19 -36.19 86.59
N ALA A 275 -26.32 -35.34 87.12
CA ALA A 275 -26.17 -35.13 88.55
C ALA A 275 -27.45 -34.51 89.21
N GLU A 276 -28.10 -33.56 88.55
CA GLU A 276 -29.38 -32.97 88.98
C GLU A 276 -30.49 -33.95 88.93
N ALA A 277 -30.61 -34.77 87.88
CA ALA A 277 -31.60 -35.81 87.77
C ALA A 277 -31.47 -36.94 88.88
N LEU A 278 -30.23 -37.31 89.21
CA LEU A 278 -29.91 -38.23 90.25
C LEU A 278 -30.21 -37.66 91.66
N LYS A 279 -30.04 -36.37 91.88
CA LYS A 279 -30.42 -35.69 93.15
C LYS A 279 -31.92 -35.59 93.32
N ALA A 280 -32.67 -35.37 92.20
CA ALA A 280 -34.12 -35.27 92.22
C ALA A 280 -34.83 -36.66 92.45
N ASN A 281 -34.18 -37.77 92.06
CA ASN A 281 -34.73 -39.12 92.23
C ASN A 281 -33.68 -40.12 92.81
N PRO A 282 -33.54 -40.25 94.10
CA PRO A 282 -32.55 -41.14 94.74
C PRO A 282 -32.66 -42.60 94.31
N GLU A 283 -33.86 -43.08 93.94
CA GLU A 283 -34.10 -44.47 93.50
C GLU A 283 -33.43 -44.77 92.10
N LEU A 284 -33.22 -43.74 91.23
CA LEU A 284 -32.50 -43.90 90.01
C LEU A 284 -30.98 -44.12 90.19
N VAL A 285 -30.44 -43.78 91.36
CA VAL A 285 -29.05 -44.11 91.73
C VAL A 285 -28.84 -45.59 91.87
N GLN A 286 -29.78 -46.27 92.53
CA GLN A 286 -29.71 -47.72 92.70
C GLN A 286 -29.87 -48.48 91.37
N LEU A 287 -30.75 -48.01 90.50
CA LEU A 287 -30.94 -48.59 89.16
C LEU A 287 -29.69 -48.44 88.29
N ASN A 288 -29.03 -47.26 88.32
CA ASN A 288 -27.78 -46.98 87.56
C ASN A 288 -26.59 -47.79 88.13
N ILE A 289 -26.54 -48.08 89.41
CA ILE A 289 -25.55 -48.97 90.04
C ILE A 289 -25.80 -50.41 89.55
N ALA A 290 -27.08 -50.85 89.54
CA ALA A 290 -27.45 -52.19 89.07
C ALA A 290 -27.17 -52.43 87.58
N GLU A 291 -27.39 -51.40 86.72
CA GLU A 291 -27.08 -51.51 85.27
C GLU A 291 -25.58 -51.53 84.97
N LYS A 292 -24.77 -50.84 85.76
CA LYS A 292 -23.32 -50.80 85.59
C LYS A 292 -22.54 -51.83 86.35
N TRP A 293 -23.20 -52.60 87.19
CA TRP A 293 -22.53 -53.63 87.96
C TRP A 293 -22.37 -54.91 87.11
N ASN A 294 -21.16 -55.15 86.69
CA ASN A 294 -20.77 -56.33 85.90
C ASN A 294 -20.57 -57.60 86.72
N GLY A 295 -21.08 -57.68 87.94
CA GLY A 295 -21.08 -58.93 88.65
C GLY A 295 -19.71 -59.44 89.13
N THR A 296 -18.68 -58.61 89.26
CA THR A 296 -17.41 -58.97 89.91
C THR A 296 -17.20 -58.12 91.15
#